data_93c09e5b8f041054895dc8549f545b84
#
_entry.id   93c09e5b8f041054895dc8549f545b84
#
_cell.length_a   1.000
_cell.length_b   1.000
_cell.length_c   1.000
_cell.angle_alpha   90.00
_cell.angle_beta   90.00
_cell.angle_gamma   90.00
#
_symmetry.space_group_name_H-M   'P 1'
#
loop_
_entity.id
_entity.type
_entity.pdbx_description
1 polymer ?
#
loop_
_entity_poly.entity_id
_entity_poly.type
_entity_poly.pdbx_seq_one_letter_code
_entity_poly.pdbx_strand_id
1 'polypeptide(L)'
;DVIAVASVAEDASAVQFDLAAENGIAVVAFDSRNNYQGIQCTCMTDNVAAAKEGARKMSEAIEEKGEILLIAQDSVSGTAKERTKAVTEEITANYPNVKVVETIYMDQFDDLKMQAAADELGVTKEQLAEWTVESSGQTPADEGEEAMSEEVRTKLEDIRAVADGMTDADVVARYMEKYPNLKGCFAVNADAVLLAMDVFETAENEEDIVLMGFDAGKEQIAALKNGTIDGLIVQNPFGMGYATVVAAARAALEIGNEATVDTGYVWVDKENMDDPDVKGMLYE
;
A
#
# COMPACT_ATOMS: atom_id res chain seq x y z
N ASP A 1 -10.68 25.30 19.14
CA ASP A 1 -9.85 24.12 19.40
C ASP A 1 -9.18 23.66 18.10
N VAL A 2 -8.68 22.43 18.03
CA VAL A 2 -7.89 21.92 16.89
C VAL A 2 -8.43 20.58 16.43
N ILE A 3 -8.36 20.30 15.12
CA ILE A 3 -8.64 19.00 14.52
C ILE A 3 -7.29 18.34 14.21
N ALA A 4 -7.13 17.08 14.64
CA ALA A 4 -6.04 16.21 14.19
C ALA A 4 -6.59 15.17 13.22
N VAL A 5 -5.95 14.98 12.06
CA VAL A 5 -6.47 14.13 10.98
C VAL A 5 -5.36 13.31 10.32
N ALA A 6 -5.68 12.05 10.00
CA ALA A 6 -4.94 11.22 9.06
C ALA A 6 -5.81 11.08 7.78
N SER A 7 -5.34 11.61 6.68
CA SER A 7 -6.10 11.61 5.42
C SER A 7 -5.79 10.37 4.59
N VAL A 8 -6.81 9.68 4.09
CA VAL A 8 -6.61 8.55 3.17
C VAL A 8 -6.01 9.04 1.85
N ALA A 9 -6.56 10.11 1.26
CA ALA A 9 -6.03 10.72 0.04
C ALA A 9 -5.50 12.13 0.32
N GLU A 10 -4.42 12.51 -0.34
CA GLU A 10 -3.71 13.78 -0.12
C GLU A 10 -4.58 15.02 -0.34
N ASP A 11 -5.55 14.94 -1.25
CA ASP A 11 -6.46 16.04 -1.58
C ASP A 11 -7.85 15.90 -0.94
N ALA A 12 -8.02 14.92 -0.03
CA ALA A 12 -9.28 14.71 0.67
C ALA A 12 -9.60 15.83 1.65
N SER A 13 -10.88 16.07 1.87
CA SER A 13 -11.40 16.93 2.95
C SER A 13 -11.07 18.42 2.84
N ALA A 14 -10.65 18.94 1.68
CA ALA A 14 -10.32 20.35 1.51
C ALA A 14 -11.48 21.28 1.91
N VAL A 15 -12.72 20.95 1.53
CA VAL A 15 -13.94 21.73 1.88
C VAL A 15 -14.16 21.75 3.39
N GLN A 16 -13.94 20.63 4.08
CA GLN A 16 -14.08 20.52 5.55
C GLN A 16 -12.99 21.33 6.26
N PHE A 17 -11.79 21.38 5.69
CA PHE A 17 -10.70 22.18 6.24
C PHE A 17 -10.91 23.69 6.01
N ASP A 18 -11.48 24.09 4.87
CA ASP A 18 -11.90 25.47 4.65
C ASP A 18 -12.94 25.89 5.69
N LEU A 19 -13.94 25.05 5.94
CA LEU A 19 -14.96 25.29 6.95
C LEU A 19 -14.37 25.38 8.37
N ALA A 20 -13.38 24.53 8.70
CA ALA A 20 -12.67 24.60 9.96
C ALA A 20 -11.93 25.94 10.09
N ALA A 21 -11.21 26.36 9.05
CA ALA A 21 -10.48 27.63 9.01
C ALA A 21 -11.40 28.83 9.15
N GLU A 22 -12.57 28.86 8.48
CA GLU A 22 -13.60 29.91 8.62
C GLU A 22 -14.13 30.03 10.05
N ASN A 23 -14.10 28.93 10.82
CA ASN A 23 -14.52 28.90 12.23
C ASN A 23 -13.36 29.04 13.22
N GLY A 24 -12.16 29.40 12.74
CA GLY A 24 -10.98 29.57 13.59
C GLY A 24 -10.45 28.29 14.21
N ILE A 25 -10.74 27.14 13.59
CA ILE A 25 -10.30 25.81 14.04
C ILE A 25 -9.05 25.43 13.23
N ALA A 26 -7.91 25.33 13.90
CA ALA A 26 -6.68 24.87 13.27
C ALA A 26 -6.72 23.37 12.95
N VAL A 27 -5.96 22.94 11.93
CA VAL A 27 -5.85 21.54 11.53
C VAL A 27 -4.38 21.12 11.59
N VAL A 28 -4.11 19.98 12.22
CA VAL A 28 -2.82 19.28 12.18
C VAL A 28 -3.03 17.91 11.54
N ALA A 29 -2.06 17.46 10.76
CA ALA A 29 -2.08 16.14 10.16
C ALA A 29 -1.14 15.17 10.90
N PHE A 30 -1.45 13.89 10.85
CA PHE A 30 -0.57 12.85 11.36
C PHE A 30 -0.63 11.62 10.45
N ASP A 31 0.38 10.77 10.51
CA ASP A 31 0.51 9.54 9.75
C ASP A 31 0.55 9.76 8.23
N SER A 32 -0.49 10.33 7.66
CA SER A 32 -0.62 10.58 6.23
C SER A 32 -0.59 12.07 5.93
N ARG A 33 0.12 12.46 4.86
CA ARG A 33 0.19 13.84 4.36
C ARG A 33 -1.14 14.27 3.73
N ASN A 34 -1.42 15.57 3.82
CA ASN A 34 -2.50 16.21 3.09
C ASN A 34 -1.97 17.48 2.41
N ASN A 35 -2.41 17.75 1.17
CA ASN A 35 -1.96 18.88 0.35
C ASN A 35 -2.61 20.21 0.73
N TYR A 36 -3.56 20.22 1.67
CA TYR A 36 -4.23 21.45 2.11
C TYR A 36 -3.24 22.43 2.76
N GLN A 37 -3.16 23.64 2.22
CA GLN A 37 -2.18 24.64 2.62
C GLN A 37 -2.38 25.20 4.05
N GLY A 38 -3.53 24.95 4.67
CA GLY A 38 -3.86 25.34 6.03
C GLY A 38 -3.42 24.38 7.12
N ILE A 39 -2.80 23.23 6.77
CA ILE A 39 -2.24 22.29 7.76
C ILE A 39 -1.12 22.94 8.53
N GLN A 40 -1.24 23.00 9.86
CA GLN A 40 -0.28 23.69 10.74
C GLN A 40 1.00 22.88 10.99
N CYS A 41 0.88 21.56 10.92
CA CYS A 41 1.98 20.61 11.11
C CYS A 41 1.54 19.23 10.60
N THR A 42 2.47 18.46 10.03
CA THR A 42 2.28 17.04 9.74
C THR A 42 3.27 16.22 10.57
N CYS A 43 2.78 15.34 11.45
CA CYS A 43 3.59 14.45 12.27
C CYS A 43 3.53 13.03 11.67
N MET A 44 4.62 12.59 11.05
CA MET A 44 4.61 11.34 10.28
C MET A 44 6.00 10.70 10.24
N THR A 45 6.06 9.45 9.83
CA THR A 45 7.30 8.77 9.47
C THR A 45 7.88 9.39 8.19
N ASP A 46 9.21 9.54 8.10
CA ASP A 46 9.88 9.73 6.81
C ASP A 46 9.73 8.46 5.96
N ASN A 47 8.63 8.38 5.22
CA ASN A 47 8.29 7.23 4.39
C ASN A 47 9.34 6.93 3.32
N VAL A 48 10.02 7.97 2.83
CA VAL A 48 11.05 7.80 1.79
C VAL A 48 12.29 7.14 2.40
N ALA A 49 12.77 7.63 3.54
CA ALA A 49 13.91 7.02 4.22
C ALA A 49 13.59 5.59 4.69
N ALA A 50 12.42 5.40 5.27
CA ALA A 50 11.94 4.09 5.76
C ALA A 50 11.85 3.06 4.61
N ALA A 51 11.26 3.44 3.48
CA ALA A 51 11.12 2.55 2.33
C ALA A 51 12.47 2.23 1.65
N LYS A 52 13.40 3.17 1.60
CA LYS A 52 14.77 2.92 1.14
C LYS A 52 15.52 1.93 2.02
N GLU A 53 15.36 2.04 3.34
CA GLU A 53 15.92 1.04 4.28
C GLU A 53 15.34 -0.35 4.01
N GLY A 54 14.00 -0.46 3.83
CA GLY A 54 13.36 -1.72 3.46
C GLY A 54 13.86 -2.28 2.13
N ALA A 55 14.03 -1.43 1.12
CA ALA A 55 14.56 -1.82 -0.19
C ALA A 55 16.00 -2.36 -0.09
N ARG A 56 16.84 -1.70 0.72
CA ARG A 56 18.20 -2.16 1.00
C ARG A 56 18.18 -3.52 1.67
N LYS A 57 17.41 -3.69 2.74
CA LYS A 57 17.28 -4.97 3.48
C LYS A 57 16.76 -6.10 2.61
N MET A 58 15.74 -5.84 1.79
CA MET A 58 15.22 -6.79 0.81
C MET A 58 16.29 -7.20 -0.20
N SER A 59 17.01 -6.24 -0.77
CA SER A 59 18.06 -6.51 -1.74
C SER A 59 19.20 -7.34 -1.15
N GLU A 60 19.63 -7.04 0.07
CA GLU A 60 20.63 -7.82 0.81
C GLU A 60 20.16 -9.26 1.07
N ALA A 61 18.91 -9.46 1.50
CA ALA A 61 18.35 -10.77 1.81
C ALA A 61 18.24 -11.69 0.58
N ILE A 62 17.99 -11.12 -0.61
CA ILE A 62 17.98 -11.87 -1.89
C ILE A 62 19.32 -11.89 -2.61
N GLU A 63 20.43 -11.63 -1.89
CA GLU A 63 21.79 -11.64 -2.41
C GLU A 63 22.00 -10.68 -3.61
N GLU A 64 21.33 -9.52 -3.58
CA GLU A 64 21.35 -8.46 -4.59
C GLU A 64 20.99 -8.94 -6.00
N LYS A 65 20.18 -9.97 -6.13
CA LYS A 65 19.79 -10.56 -7.41
C LYS A 65 18.41 -11.20 -7.38
N GLY A 66 17.55 -10.82 -8.33
CA GLY A 66 16.23 -11.43 -8.49
C GLY A 66 15.13 -10.44 -8.78
N GLU A 67 13.92 -10.91 -8.74
CA GLU A 67 12.71 -10.13 -8.99
C GLU A 67 11.97 -9.88 -7.67
N ILE A 68 11.37 -8.69 -7.52
CA ILE A 68 10.60 -8.29 -6.34
C ILE A 68 9.21 -7.85 -6.78
N LEU A 69 8.21 -8.35 -6.05
CA LEU A 69 6.82 -7.92 -6.12
C LEU A 69 6.57 -6.89 -5.00
N LEU A 70 5.92 -5.77 -5.33
CA LEU A 70 5.41 -4.82 -4.34
C LEU A 70 3.91 -4.99 -4.16
N ILE A 71 3.43 -4.92 -2.92
CA ILE A 71 2.00 -4.89 -2.59
C ILE A 71 1.73 -3.63 -1.77
N ALA A 72 0.77 -2.82 -2.21
CA ALA A 72 0.38 -1.58 -1.57
C ALA A 72 -1.13 -1.54 -1.32
N GLN A 73 -1.54 -0.90 -0.22
CA GLN A 73 -2.95 -0.80 0.18
C GLN A 73 -3.82 -0.10 -0.86
N ASP A 74 -3.28 0.92 -1.50
CA ASP A 74 -4.02 1.71 -2.49
C ASP A 74 -3.08 2.51 -3.40
N SER A 75 -3.63 3.00 -4.51
CA SER A 75 -2.92 3.81 -5.50
C SER A 75 -3.03 5.32 -5.28
N VAL A 76 -3.76 5.78 -4.24
CA VAL A 76 -4.13 7.20 -4.06
C VAL A 76 -3.50 7.84 -2.83
N SER A 77 -3.22 7.10 -1.77
CA SER A 77 -2.63 7.64 -0.54
C SER A 77 -1.19 8.10 -0.72
N GLY A 78 -0.81 9.16 -0.02
CA GLY A 78 0.54 9.69 -0.04
C GLY A 78 1.57 8.67 0.47
N THR A 79 1.23 7.92 1.52
CA THR A 79 2.11 6.89 2.10
C THR A 79 2.39 5.76 1.12
N ALA A 80 1.38 5.22 0.43
CA ALA A 80 1.57 4.17 -0.58
C ALA A 80 2.47 4.65 -1.73
N LYS A 81 2.19 5.86 -2.26
CA LYS A 81 2.97 6.47 -3.35
C LYS A 81 4.43 6.71 -2.95
N GLU A 82 4.66 7.31 -1.78
CA GLU A 82 6.01 7.59 -1.28
C GLU A 82 6.80 6.29 -1.09
N ARG A 83 6.22 5.27 -0.45
CA ARG A 83 6.88 4.00 -0.15
C ARG A 83 7.18 3.20 -1.42
N THR A 84 6.20 2.97 -2.29
CA THR A 84 6.39 2.20 -3.53
C THR A 84 7.40 2.86 -4.47
N LYS A 85 7.32 4.19 -4.61
CA LYS A 85 8.27 4.97 -5.39
C LYS A 85 9.67 4.88 -4.82
N ALA A 86 9.84 5.09 -3.51
CA ALA A 86 11.15 5.08 -2.87
C ALA A 86 11.83 3.70 -2.94
N VAL A 87 11.06 2.60 -2.76
CA VAL A 87 11.59 1.24 -2.97
C VAL A 87 12.08 1.07 -4.41
N THR A 88 11.26 1.44 -5.39
CA THR A 88 11.59 1.27 -6.81
C THR A 88 12.80 2.11 -7.22
N GLU A 89 12.88 3.36 -6.77
CA GLU A 89 14.00 4.26 -7.05
C GLU A 89 15.30 3.77 -6.40
N GLU A 90 15.26 3.33 -5.14
CA GLU A 90 16.40 2.80 -4.41
C GLU A 90 16.98 1.55 -5.10
N ILE A 91 16.11 0.59 -5.44
CA ILE A 91 16.50 -0.63 -6.14
C ILE A 91 17.11 -0.28 -7.51
N THR A 92 16.45 0.55 -8.29
CA THR A 92 16.91 0.91 -9.63
C THR A 92 18.27 1.62 -9.61
N ALA A 93 18.52 2.45 -8.61
CA ALA A 93 19.74 3.22 -8.50
C ALA A 93 20.94 2.41 -7.98
N ASN A 94 20.70 1.49 -7.03
CA ASN A 94 21.77 0.88 -6.24
C ASN A 94 21.94 -0.62 -6.44
N TYR A 95 20.93 -1.33 -7.00
CA TYR A 95 20.92 -2.80 -7.12
C TYR A 95 20.63 -3.26 -8.56
N PRO A 96 21.60 -3.18 -9.47
CA PRO A 96 21.39 -3.36 -10.92
C PRO A 96 20.90 -4.76 -11.33
N ASN A 97 21.06 -5.77 -10.48
CA ASN A 97 20.57 -7.13 -10.74
C ASN A 97 19.27 -7.46 -10.00
N VAL A 98 18.69 -6.50 -9.28
CA VAL A 98 17.39 -6.61 -8.64
C VAL A 98 16.37 -5.80 -9.45
N LYS A 99 15.18 -6.34 -9.63
CA LYS A 99 14.13 -5.70 -10.41
C LYS A 99 12.79 -5.75 -9.69
N VAL A 100 12.17 -4.60 -9.50
CA VAL A 100 10.74 -4.54 -9.18
C VAL A 100 9.97 -4.86 -10.46
N VAL A 101 9.28 -6.01 -10.48
CA VAL A 101 8.59 -6.52 -11.67
C VAL A 101 7.16 -6.06 -11.76
N GLU A 102 6.52 -5.84 -10.61
CA GLU A 102 5.13 -5.38 -10.53
C GLU A 102 4.89 -4.65 -9.21
N THR A 103 3.91 -3.76 -9.20
CA THR A 103 3.31 -3.19 -8.00
C THR A 103 1.81 -3.44 -8.04
N ILE A 104 1.31 -4.22 -7.08
CA ILE A 104 -0.11 -4.53 -6.94
C ILE A 104 -0.71 -3.55 -5.94
N TYR A 105 -1.82 -2.93 -6.32
CA TYR A 105 -2.59 -2.04 -5.46
C TYR A 105 -3.90 -2.72 -5.06
N MET A 106 -4.16 -2.83 -3.75
CA MET A 106 -5.33 -3.56 -3.24
C MET A 106 -6.65 -2.88 -3.61
N ASP A 107 -6.67 -1.56 -3.82
CA ASP A 107 -7.83 -0.83 -4.32
C ASP A 107 -8.19 -1.14 -5.79
N GLN A 108 -7.36 -1.91 -6.49
CA GLN A 108 -7.57 -2.34 -7.87
C GLN A 108 -7.91 -3.84 -8.00
N PHE A 109 -8.13 -4.54 -6.90
CA PHE A 109 -8.35 -5.98 -6.93
C PHE A 109 -9.59 -6.40 -7.71
N ASP A 110 -10.67 -5.64 -7.66
CA ASP A 110 -11.87 -5.95 -8.45
C ASP A 110 -11.56 -5.95 -9.96
N ASP A 111 -10.79 -4.95 -10.43
CA ASP A 111 -10.36 -4.88 -11.83
C ASP A 111 -9.36 -6.02 -12.17
N LEU A 112 -8.46 -6.35 -11.25
CA LEU A 112 -7.49 -7.43 -11.44
C LEU A 112 -8.17 -8.81 -11.47
N LYS A 113 -9.19 -9.05 -10.63
CA LYS A 113 -10.03 -10.27 -10.67
C LYS A 113 -10.78 -10.37 -11.99
N MET A 114 -11.38 -9.27 -12.45
CA MET A 114 -12.06 -9.22 -13.75
C MET A 114 -11.10 -9.53 -14.90
N GLN A 115 -9.88 -8.96 -14.88
CA GLN A 115 -8.88 -9.26 -15.89
C GLN A 115 -8.41 -10.72 -15.83
N ALA A 116 -8.18 -11.25 -14.63
CA ALA A 116 -7.78 -12.64 -14.44
C ALA A 116 -8.86 -13.61 -14.96
N ALA A 117 -10.13 -13.35 -14.67
CA ALA A 117 -11.26 -14.12 -15.17
C ALA A 117 -11.40 -14.05 -16.71
N ALA A 118 -11.19 -12.85 -17.27
CA ALA A 118 -11.21 -12.65 -18.72
C ALA A 118 -10.10 -13.48 -19.41
N ASP A 119 -8.89 -13.45 -18.86
CA ASP A 119 -7.74 -14.22 -19.37
C ASP A 119 -8.04 -15.73 -19.35
N GLU A 120 -8.68 -16.27 -18.31
CA GLU A 120 -9.11 -17.67 -18.22
C GLU A 120 -10.14 -18.05 -19.29
N LEU A 121 -11.02 -17.11 -19.61
CA LEU A 121 -12.07 -17.30 -20.62
C LEU A 121 -11.63 -16.89 -22.04
N GLY A 122 -10.34 -16.58 -22.23
CA GLY A 122 -9.76 -16.25 -23.53
C GLY A 122 -10.19 -14.88 -24.07
N VAL A 123 -10.54 -13.94 -23.20
CA VAL A 123 -10.93 -12.56 -23.55
C VAL A 123 -9.75 -11.63 -23.27
N THR A 124 -9.38 -10.81 -24.27
CA THR A 124 -8.25 -9.88 -24.10
C THR A 124 -8.62 -8.68 -23.22
N LYS A 125 -7.59 -8.02 -22.68
CA LYS A 125 -7.77 -6.79 -21.87
C LYS A 125 -8.50 -5.70 -22.65
N GLU A 126 -8.20 -5.53 -23.92
CA GLU A 126 -8.82 -4.55 -24.79
C GLU A 126 -10.31 -4.83 -24.99
N GLN A 127 -10.66 -6.11 -25.24
CA GLN A 127 -12.05 -6.56 -25.37
C GLN A 127 -12.82 -6.36 -24.06
N LEU A 128 -12.22 -6.73 -22.91
CA LEU A 128 -12.86 -6.53 -21.62
C LEU A 128 -13.13 -5.05 -21.35
N ALA A 129 -12.16 -4.18 -21.63
CA ALA A 129 -12.30 -2.73 -21.44
C ALA A 129 -13.42 -2.15 -22.33
N GLU A 130 -13.50 -2.56 -23.62
CA GLU A 130 -14.57 -2.17 -24.53
C GLU A 130 -15.94 -2.61 -23.99
N TRP A 131 -16.09 -3.87 -23.64
CA TRP A 131 -17.36 -4.42 -23.14
C TRP A 131 -17.80 -3.81 -21.78
N THR A 132 -16.85 -3.44 -20.93
CA THR A 132 -17.16 -2.80 -19.65
C THR A 132 -17.69 -1.37 -19.86
N VAL A 133 -17.12 -0.62 -20.77
CA VAL A 133 -17.60 0.72 -21.15
C VAL A 133 -18.99 0.63 -21.77
N GLU A 134 -19.23 -0.27 -22.70
CA GLU A 134 -20.55 -0.48 -23.30
C GLU A 134 -21.61 -0.86 -22.26
N SER A 135 -21.27 -1.71 -21.28
CA SER A 135 -22.20 -2.14 -20.23
C SER A 135 -22.56 -1.03 -19.25
N SER A 136 -21.68 -0.03 -19.06
CA SER A 136 -21.87 1.09 -18.12
C SER A 136 -22.80 2.20 -18.64
N GLY A 137 -23.15 2.18 -19.95
CA GLY A 137 -23.96 3.21 -20.59
C GLY A 137 -23.27 4.58 -20.64
N GLN A 138 -21.95 4.65 -20.50
CA GLN A 138 -21.16 5.89 -20.53
C GLN A 138 -20.70 6.28 -21.95
N THR A 139 -21.17 5.60 -23.00
CA THR A 139 -20.98 6.06 -24.36
C THR A 139 -21.81 7.32 -24.59
N PRO A 140 -21.22 8.40 -25.18
CA PRO A 140 -22.00 9.56 -25.54
C PRO A 140 -23.07 9.15 -26.55
N ALA A 141 -24.33 9.49 -26.29
CA ALA A 141 -25.43 9.27 -27.18
C ALA A 141 -25.26 10.12 -28.46
N ASP A 142 -24.52 9.60 -29.42
CA ASP A 142 -24.49 10.16 -30.78
C ASP A 142 -24.37 8.99 -31.77
N GLU A 143 -25.49 8.86 -32.53
CA GLU A 143 -25.67 8.15 -33.79
C GLU A 143 -25.33 6.63 -33.82
N GLY A 144 -26.27 5.77 -33.44
CA GLY A 144 -26.34 4.39 -33.95
C GLY A 144 -25.65 3.32 -33.09
N GLU A 145 -25.86 3.34 -31.78
CA GLU A 145 -25.42 2.26 -30.90
C GLU A 145 -26.07 0.94 -31.32
N GLU A 146 -25.28 0.02 -31.89
CA GLU A 146 -25.60 -1.40 -31.86
C GLU A 146 -25.60 -1.82 -30.39
N ALA A 147 -26.78 -2.20 -29.88
CA ALA A 147 -26.88 -2.75 -28.53
C ALA A 147 -25.89 -3.92 -28.38
N MET A 148 -25.16 -3.97 -27.27
CA MET A 148 -24.25 -5.08 -26.93
C MET A 148 -24.88 -6.42 -27.31
N SER A 149 -24.16 -7.25 -28.05
CA SER A 149 -24.67 -8.54 -28.49
C SER A 149 -24.97 -9.46 -27.32
N GLU A 150 -25.94 -10.37 -27.44
CA GLU A 150 -26.27 -11.34 -26.40
C GLU A 150 -25.06 -12.22 -26.05
N GLU A 151 -24.21 -12.55 -27.03
CA GLU A 151 -22.97 -13.29 -26.82
C GLU A 151 -21.97 -12.53 -25.91
N VAL A 152 -21.76 -11.26 -26.18
CA VAL A 152 -20.85 -10.41 -25.36
C VAL A 152 -21.39 -10.25 -23.95
N ARG A 153 -22.71 -10.05 -23.80
CA ARG A 153 -23.34 -9.95 -22.49
C ARG A 153 -23.15 -11.22 -21.67
N THR A 154 -23.41 -12.39 -22.27
CA THR A 154 -23.22 -13.69 -21.62
C THR A 154 -21.77 -13.89 -21.20
N LYS A 155 -20.80 -13.60 -22.07
CA LYS A 155 -19.37 -13.68 -21.72
C LYS A 155 -18.99 -12.75 -20.57
N LEU A 156 -19.52 -11.53 -20.53
CA LEU A 156 -19.25 -10.60 -19.45
C LEU A 156 -19.86 -11.06 -18.12
N GLU A 157 -21.04 -11.68 -18.16
CA GLU A 157 -21.64 -12.32 -16.98
C GLU A 157 -20.82 -13.51 -16.49
N ASP A 158 -20.30 -14.35 -17.39
CA ASP A 158 -19.40 -15.46 -17.03
C ASP A 158 -18.10 -14.95 -16.42
N ILE A 159 -17.49 -13.89 -16.97
CA ILE A 159 -16.29 -13.25 -16.42
C ILE A 159 -16.56 -12.75 -15.00
N ARG A 160 -17.67 -12.04 -14.78
CA ARG A 160 -18.06 -11.56 -13.44
C ARG A 160 -18.25 -12.72 -12.45
N ALA A 161 -18.92 -13.78 -12.87
CA ALA A 161 -19.13 -14.95 -12.02
C ALA A 161 -17.82 -15.63 -11.61
N VAL A 162 -16.84 -15.71 -12.50
CA VAL A 162 -15.50 -16.22 -12.20
C VAL A 162 -14.74 -15.25 -11.27
N ALA A 163 -14.77 -13.94 -11.57
CA ALA A 163 -14.12 -12.92 -10.77
C ALA A 163 -14.67 -12.85 -9.32
N ASP A 164 -15.99 -12.94 -9.17
CA ASP A 164 -16.67 -12.96 -7.85
C ASP A 164 -16.28 -14.19 -7.00
N GLY A 165 -15.84 -15.27 -7.65
CA GLY A 165 -15.32 -16.47 -6.97
C GLY A 165 -13.86 -16.37 -6.54
N MET A 166 -13.11 -15.35 -6.99
CA MET A 166 -11.69 -15.17 -6.66
C MET A 166 -11.52 -14.40 -5.35
N THR A 167 -10.57 -14.82 -4.54
CA THR A 167 -10.10 -14.08 -3.37
C THR A 167 -9.00 -13.09 -3.76
N ASP A 168 -8.67 -12.15 -2.86
CA ASP A 168 -7.54 -11.23 -3.05
C ASP A 168 -6.20 -12.00 -3.06
N ALA A 169 -6.11 -13.07 -2.28
CA ALA A 169 -4.96 -13.96 -2.25
C ALA A 169 -4.74 -14.66 -3.60
N ASP A 170 -5.82 -15.08 -4.31
CA ASP A 170 -5.71 -15.67 -5.64
C ASP A 170 -5.11 -14.70 -6.66
N VAL A 171 -5.39 -13.40 -6.54
CA VAL A 171 -4.78 -12.37 -7.39
C VAL A 171 -3.28 -12.30 -7.16
N VAL A 172 -2.84 -12.23 -5.90
CA VAL A 172 -1.41 -12.16 -5.56
C VAL A 172 -0.69 -13.44 -6.00
N ALA A 173 -1.27 -14.61 -5.75
CA ALA A 173 -0.70 -15.91 -6.16
C ALA A 173 -0.46 -15.97 -7.67
N ARG A 174 -1.39 -15.47 -8.50
CA ARG A 174 -1.22 -15.38 -9.95
C ARG A 174 -0.03 -14.53 -10.38
N TYR A 175 0.22 -13.42 -9.68
CA TYR A 175 1.42 -12.60 -9.95
C TYR A 175 2.70 -13.32 -9.53
N MET A 176 2.69 -14.09 -8.45
CA MET A 176 3.84 -14.92 -8.06
C MET A 176 4.14 -15.99 -9.13
N GLU A 177 3.12 -16.66 -9.65
CA GLU A 177 3.27 -17.65 -10.74
C GLU A 177 3.77 -17.01 -12.04
N LYS A 178 3.32 -15.78 -12.35
CA LYS A 178 3.74 -15.02 -13.56
C LYS A 178 5.23 -14.73 -13.58
N TYR A 179 5.86 -14.59 -12.41
CA TYR A 179 7.26 -14.21 -12.26
C TYR A 179 8.09 -15.34 -11.63
N PRO A 180 8.55 -16.35 -12.42
CA PRO A 180 9.23 -17.54 -11.89
C PRO A 180 10.60 -17.26 -11.26
N ASN A 181 11.16 -16.06 -11.44
CA ASN A 181 12.41 -15.61 -10.81
C ASN A 181 12.14 -14.70 -9.59
N LEU A 182 10.91 -14.68 -9.09
CA LEU A 182 10.56 -13.92 -7.91
C LEU A 182 11.38 -14.41 -6.71
N LYS A 183 12.02 -13.48 -6.00
CA LYS A 183 12.85 -13.74 -4.81
C LYS A 183 12.40 -12.95 -3.61
N GLY A 184 11.57 -11.92 -3.80
CA GLY A 184 11.09 -11.10 -2.71
C GLY A 184 9.69 -10.57 -2.95
N CYS A 185 8.95 -10.43 -1.85
CA CYS A 185 7.68 -9.71 -1.78
C CYS A 185 7.81 -8.62 -0.71
N PHE A 186 7.57 -7.38 -1.08
CA PHE A 186 7.65 -6.26 -0.16
C PHE A 186 6.28 -5.56 -0.07
N ALA A 187 5.66 -5.64 1.11
CA ALA A 187 4.34 -5.08 1.38
C ALA A 187 4.46 -3.75 2.15
N VAL A 188 3.84 -2.68 1.65
CA VAL A 188 4.13 -1.32 2.14
C VAL A 188 3.24 -0.82 3.28
N ASN A 189 2.34 -1.68 3.81
CA ASN A 189 1.54 -1.42 5.02
C ASN A 189 1.07 -2.74 5.66
N ALA A 190 0.41 -2.65 6.84
CA ALA A 190 -0.05 -3.81 7.59
C ALA A 190 -1.00 -4.71 6.79
N ASP A 191 -2.03 -4.15 6.13
CA ASP A 191 -3.03 -4.95 5.40
C ASP A 191 -2.40 -5.70 4.22
N ALA A 192 -1.48 -5.05 3.50
CA ALA A 192 -0.73 -5.69 2.41
C ALA A 192 0.20 -6.80 2.92
N VAL A 193 0.78 -6.65 4.12
CA VAL A 193 1.59 -7.72 4.75
C VAL A 193 0.71 -8.90 5.12
N LEU A 194 -0.45 -8.66 5.75
CA LEU A 194 -1.39 -9.73 6.12
C LEU A 194 -1.87 -10.51 4.90
N LEU A 195 -2.20 -9.80 3.81
CA LEU A 195 -2.56 -10.43 2.55
C LEU A 195 -1.43 -11.29 1.97
N ALA A 196 -0.19 -10.76 1.96
CA ALA A 196 0.96 -11.53 1.51
C ALA A 196 1.17 -12.79 2.36
N MET A 197 0.99 -12.72 3.68
CA MET A 197 1.07 -13.88 4.58
C MET A 197 0.06 -14.96 4.20
N ASP A 198 -1.21 -14.61 3.93
CA ASP A 198 -2.24 -15.58 3.51
C ASP A 198 -1.82 -16.35 2.25
N VAL A 199 -1.18 -15.67 1.30
CA VAL A 199 -0.66 -16.30 0.08
C VAL A 199 0.49 -17.24 0.41
N PHE A 200 1.42 -16.78 1.24
CA PHE A 200 2.62 -17.55 1.61
C PHE A 200 2.28 -18.81 2.45
N GLU A 201 1.25 -18.76 3.29
CA GLU A 201 0.77 -19.94 4.05
C GLU A 201 0.19 -21.05 3.16
N THR A 202 -0.22 -20.71 1.93
CA THR A 202 -0.89 -21.65 1.00
C THR A 202 -0.03 -22.06 -0.20
N ALA A 203 1.08 -21.35 -0.47
CA ALA A 203 1.93 -21.59 -1.63
C ALA A 203 2.92 -22.76 -1.37
N GLU A 204 3.10 -23.62 -2.38
CA GLU A 204 4.00 -24.80 -2.28
C GLU A 204 5.50 -24.45 -2.31
N ASN A 205 5.88 -23.20 -2.61
CA ASN A 205 7.28 -22.74 -2.79
C ASN A 205 7.68 -21.58 -1.86
N GLU A 206 7.10 -21.53 -0.67
CA GLU A 206 7.30 -20.45 0.32
C GLU A 206 8.75 -20.22 0.74
N GLU A 207 9.52 -21.31 0.89
CA GLU A 207 10.86 -21.28 1.50
C GLU A 207 11.91 -20.48 0.69
N ASP A 208 11.59 -20.13 -0.57
CA ASP A 208 12.53 -19.47 -1.49
C ASP A 208 12.25 -17.96 -1.70
N ILE A 209 11.14 -17.41 -1.16
CA ILE A 209 10.75 -16.01 -1.36
C ILE A 209 10.79 -15.25 -0.05
N VAL A 210 11.61 -14.20 0.01
CA VAL A 210 11.74 -13.31 1.17
C VAL A 210 10.50 -12.42 1.29
N LEU A 211 9.83 -12.43 2.43
CA LEU A 211 8.70 -11.56 2.75
C LEU A 211 9.11 -10.47 3.74
N MET A 212 9.02 -9.23 3.32
CA MET A 212 9.25 -8.06 4.16
C MET A 212 8.14 -7.03 4.01
N GLY A 213 7.98 -6.15 4.99
CA GLY A 213 6.98 -5.10 4.88
C GLY A 213 7.04 -4.04 5.96
N PHE A 214 5.91 -3.35 6.11
CA PHE A 214 5.72 -2.27 7.07
C PHE A 214 4.79 -2.70 8.21
N ASP A 215 4.95 -1.98 9.33
CA ASP A 215 4.16 -2.10 10.54
C ASP A 215 4.47 -3.33 11.39
N ALA A 216 3.90 -3.43 12.60
CA ALA A 216 4.19 -4.51 13.54
C ALA A 216 3.00 -4.79 14.47
N GLY A 217 1.87 -5.13 13.87
CA GLY A 217 0.71 -5.64 14.59
C GLY A 217 0.95 -7.05 15.12
N LYS A 218 0.07 -7.51 15.98
CA LYS A 218 0.19 -8.79 16.68
C LYS A 218 0.46 -9.98 15.76
N GLU A 219 -0.24 -10.07 14.63
CA GLU A 219 -0.10 -11.15 13.66
C GLU A 219 1.24 -11.09 12.93
N GLN A 220 1.66 -9.89 12.54
CA GLN A 220 2.97 -9.65 11.91
C GLN A 220 4.13 -10.00 12.85
N ILE A 221 4.03 -9.65 14.14
CA ILE A 221 5.03 -10.02 15.15
C ILE A 221 5.08 -11.54 15.33
N ALA A 222 3.93 -12.22 15.34
CA ALA A 222 3.88 -13.66 15.41
C ALA A 222 4.53 -14.32 14.18
N ALA A 223 4.26 -13.78 12.98
CA ALA A 223 4.84 -14.24 11.72
C ALA A 223 6.35 -13.99 11.64
N LEU A 224 6.83 -12.86 12.18
CA LEU A 224 8.26 -12.59 12.30
C LEU A 224 8.95 -13.61 13.24
N LYS A 225 8.31 -13.96 14.36
CA LYS A 225 8.82 -14.96 15.32
C LYS A 225 8.92 -16.36 14.72
N ASN A 226 7.94 -16.78 13.96
CA ASN A 226 7.92 -18.11 13.34
C ASN A 226 8.72 -18.19 12.04
N GLY A 227 9.07 -17.05 11.41
CA GLY A 227 9.89 -16.95 10.21
C GLY A 227 9.10 -16.89 8.90
N THR A 228 7.79 -16.68 8.94
CA THR A 228 6.97 -16.39 7.75
C THR A 228 7.30 -15.00 7.18
N ILE A 229 7.64 -14.05 8.05
CA ILE A 229 8.16 -12.71 7.67
C ILE A 229 9.64 -12.65 8.03
N ASP A 230 10.47 -12.12 7.14
CA ASP A 230 11.91 -11.95 7.33
C ASP A 230 12.28 -10.62 7.99
N GLY A 231 11.45 -9.58 7.81
CA GLY A 231 11.69 -8.30 8.42
C GLY A 231 10.59 -7.26 8.19
N LEU A 232 10.55 -6.29 9.09
CA LEU A 232 9.54 -5.24 9.11
C LEU A 232 10.18 -3.86 9.31
N ILE A 233 9.66 -2.88 8.63
CA ILE A 233 9.85 -1.45 8.95
C ILE A 233 8.73 -1.04 9.91
N VAL A 234 9.08 -0.75 11.13
CA VAL A 234 8.10 -0.41 12.17
C VAL A 234 8.11 1.09 12.42
N GLN A 235 6.98 1.72 12.23
CA GLN A 235 6.77 3.14 12.51
C GLN A 235 6.71 3.39 14.02
N ASN A 236 6.72 4.66 14.43
CA ASN A 236 6.61 5.07 15.83
C ASN A 236 5.23 5.69 16.13
N PRO A 237 4.17 4.88 16.28
CA PRO A 237 2.81 5.40 16.49
C PRO A 237 2.68 6.17 17.81
N PHE A 238 3.41 5.79 18.86
CA PHE A 238 3.42 6.54 20.12
C PHE A 238 4.06 7.93 19.93
N GLY A 239 5.23 8.00 19.30
CA GLY A 239 5.90 9.28 19.00
C GLY A 239 5.06 10.17 18.09
N MET A 240 4.38 9.55 17.10
CA MET A 240 3.47 10.23 16.18
C MET A 240 2.28 10.87 16.94
N GLY A 241 1.61 10.09 17.77
CA GLY A 241 0.51 10.60 18.61
C GLY A 241 0.97 11.70 19.55
N TYR A 242 2.12 11.53 20.21
CA TYR A 242 2.69 12.55 21.11
C TYR A 242 3.01 13.84 20.36
N ALA A 243 3.71 13.77 19.23
CA ALA A 243 4.06 14.94 18.42
C ALA A 243 2.80 15.66 17.91
N THR A 244 1.77 14.90 17.51
CA THR A 244 0.49 15.45 17.05
C THR A 244 -0.22 16.24 18.14
N VAL A 245 -0.27 15.74 19.37
CA VAL A 245 -0.87 16.45 20.51
C VAL A 245 -0.07 17.72 20.84
N VAL A 246 1.26 17.67 20.80
CA VAL A 246 2.12 18.85 21.01
C VAL A 246 1.87 19.88 19.90
N ALA A 247 1.83 19.47 18.63
CA ALA A 247 1.54 20.35 17.50
C ALA A 247 0.15 20.99 17.61
N ALA A 248 -0.87 20.21 17.99
CA ALA A 248 -2.21 20.72 18.22
C ALA A 248 -2.28 21.74 19.37
N ALA A 249 -1.61 21.47 20.50
CA ALA A 249 -1.54 22.41 21.62
C ALA A 249 -0.85 23.73 21.21
N ARG A 250 0.23 23.65 20.44
CA ARG A 250 0.93 24.85 19.93
C ARG A 250 0.05 25.65 18.97
N ALA A 251 -0.69 24.96 18.07
CA ALA A 251 -1.65 25.61 17.17
C ALA A 251 -2.78 26.31 17.94
N ALA A 252 -3.34 25.67 18.99
CA ALA A 252 -4.37 26.27 19.85
C ALA A 252 -3.89 27.49 20.63
N LEU A 253 -2.59 27.57 20.93
CA LEU A 253 -1.94 28.68 21.62
C LEU A 253 -1.36 29.72 20.66
N GLU A 254 -1.60 29.58 19.37
CA GLU A 254 -1.03 30.42 18.31
C GLU A 254 0.52 30.49 18.34
N ILE A 255 1.16 29.43 18.83
CA ILE A 255 2.60 29.26 18.82
C ILE A 255 2.95 28.50 17.52
N GLY A 256 3.82 29.01 16.69
CA GLY A 256 4.18 28.39 15.42
C GLY A 256 4.66 26.95 15.56
N ASN A 257 4.38 26.13 14.56
CA ASN A 257 4.83 24.75 14.40
C ASN A 257 5.88 24.63 13.29
N GLU A 258 6.66 23.55 13.32
CA GLU A 258 7.37 23.08 12.14
C GLU A 258 6.36 22.51 11.14
N ALA A 259 6.65 22.63 9.84
CA ALA A 259 5.75 22.13 8.80
C ALA A 259 5.59 20.60 8.85
N THR A 260 6.68 19.91 9.18
CA THR A 260 6.71 18.44 9.31
C THR A 260 7.58 18.04 10.50
N VAL A 261 7.11 17.07 11.26
CA VAL A 261 7.85 16.40 12.34
C VAL A 261 8.01 14.94 11.93
N ASP A 262 9.25 14.53 11.69
CA ASP A 262 9.59 13.12 11.52
C ASP A 262 9.54 12.42 12.87
N THR A 263 8.74 11.37 12.97
CA THR A 263 8.53 10.60 14.20
C THR A 263 9.40 9.35 14.30
N GLY A 264 10.20 9.09 13.25
CA GLY A 264 11.13 7.99 13.17
C GLY A 264 10.49 6.64 12.85
N TYR A 265 11.36 5.67 12.62
CA TYR A 265 11.03 4.26 12.40
C TYR A 265 12.20 3.38 12.87
N VAL A 266 11.98 2.07 12.94
CA VAL A 266 13.03 1.08 13.18
C VAL A 266 12.90 -0.09 12.21
N TRP A 267 14.03 -0.67 11.82
CA TRP A 267 14.05 -1.99 11.19
C TRP A 267 13.96 -3.07 12.26
N VAL A 268 13.09 -4.05 12.03
CA VAL A 268 12.88 -5.17 12.95
C VAL A 268 12.98 -6.49 12.19
N ASP A 269 13.79 -7.38 12.70
CA ASP A 269 13.93 -8.76 12.26
C ASP A 269 13.98 -9.70 13.46
N LYS A 270 14.14 -10.99 13.21
CA LYS A 270 14.16 -12.01 14.26
C LYS A 270 15.32 -11.85 15.24
N GLU A 271 16.40 -11.19 14.83
CA GLU A 271 17.61 -11.03 15.65
C GLU A 271 17.46 -9.90 16.66
N ASN A 272 16.75 -8.80 16.29
CA ASN A 272 16.67 -7.59 17.11
C ASN A 272 15.29 -7.33 17.75
N MET A 273 14.25 -8.11 17.44
CA MET A 273 12.88 -7.85 17.90
C MET A 273 12.71 -7.89 19.44
N ASP A 274 13.59 -8.57 20.14
CA ASP A 274 13.59 -8.63 21.62
C ASP A 274 14.48 -7.57 22.27
N ASP A 275 15.18 -6.74 21.49
CA ASP A 275 15.98 -5.64 22.02
C ASP A 275 15.07 -4.61 22.70
N PRO A 276 15.45 -4.09 23.89
CA PRO A 276 14.60 -3.18 24.65
C PRO A 276 14.15 -1.92 23.87
N ASP A 277 15.04 -1.38 23.03
CA ASP A 277 14.78 -0.18 22.24
C ASP A 277 13.83 -0.46 21.07
N VAL A 278 13.85 -1.67 20.51
CA VAL A 278 12.96 -2.14 19.44
C VAL A 278 11.61 -2.55 20.02
N LYS A 279 11.62 -3.34 21.09
CA LYS A 279 10.42 -3.90 21.72
C LYS A 279 9.42 -2.82 22.14
N GLY A 280 9.91 -1.66 22.55
CA GLY A 280 9.06 -0.53 22.89
C GLY A 280 8.32 0.13 21.70
N MET A 281 8.69 -0.22 20.48
CA MET A 281 8.07 0.24 19.24
C MET A 281 7.03 -0.76 18.69
N LEU A 282 7.06 -2.02 19.14
CA LEU A 282 6.11 -3.04 18.73
C LEU A 282 4.77 -2.83 19.45
N TYR A 283 3.68 -2.87 18.70
CA TYR A 283 2.33 -2.68 19.24
C TYR A 283 1.54 -4.01 19.20
N GLU A 284 1.61 -4.72 20.34
CA GLU A 284 0.91 -5.99 20.57
C GLU A 284 -0.57 -5.79 20.97
#